data_7b898d5b592398701820bbe1107527ff
#
_entry.id   7b898d5b592398701820bbe1107527ff
#
_cell.length_a   1.000
_cell.length_b   1.000
_cell.length_c   1.000
_cell.angle_alpha   90.00
_cell.angle_beta   90.00
_cell.angle_gamma   90.00
#
_symmetry.space_group_name_H-M   'P 1'
#
loop_
_entity.id
_entity.type
_entity.pdbx_description
1 polymer ?
#
loop_
_entity_poly.entity_id
_entity_poly.type
_entity_poly.pdbx_seq_one_letter_code
_entity_poly.pdbx_strand_id
1 'polypeptide(L)'
;SIFTLIMYQKKIMKALSPFKVLVVLTVFLFLSCEDYDDTAVPSNLTVNDFIWKGLNLYYLWQADVPDLDDKRFETQRDLNTFLYGYSSPEKLFQDLLNKPVSKFPSPGAAIDRFSFMYSDYTELEGALSGITKNNGVEYKLFYKNKNENDVIGVVHYILPNSDASGKDIQRGAIFYAVNDIKLYRDRKNPNNNNLNSLLSNSDSYTLNFADYDNGNYTPNGRSVSLTKTVLSENPVYISKIIESGNHKIGYLMYNGFYASYETQLNNAFGELKAGGITDFVLD
;
A
#
# COMPACT_ATOMS: atom_id res chain seq x y z
N SER A 1 6.36 -56.67 50.89
CA SER A 1 5.64 -57.73 50.21
C SER A 1 4.53 -57.18 49.32
N ILE A 2 4.48 -57.58 48.09
CA ILE A 2 3.55 -57.14 47.04
C ILE A 2 2.07 -57.28 47.44
N PHE A 3 1.79 -58.24 48.28
CA PHE A 3 0.43 -58.48 48.81
C PHE A 3 -0.09 -57.36 49.72
N THR A 4 0.77 -56.70 50.47
CA THR A 4 0.38 -55.59 51.36
C THR A 4 0.07 -54.29 50.55
N LEU A 5 0.76 -54.13 49.47
CA LEU A 5 0.54 -52.98 48.57
C LEU A 5 -0.79 -53.07 47.78
N ILE A 6 -1.14 -54.28 47.35
CA ILE A 6 -2.41 -54.55 46.61
C ILE A 6 -3.63 -54.38 47.52
N MET A 7 -3.50 -54.80 48.80
CA MET A 7 -4.59 -54.62 49.77
C MET A 7 -4.76 -53.12 50.17
N TYR A 8 -3.70 -52.34 50.18
CA TYR A 8 -3.76 -50.90 50.46
C TYR A 8 -4.40 -50.13 49.26
N GLN A 9 -4.08 -50.51 48.05
CA GLN A 9 -4.68 -49.93 46.84
C GLN A 9 -6.19 -50.25 46.78
N LYS A 10 -6.64 -51.47 47.11
CA LYS A 10 -8.05 -51.83 47.18
C LYS A 10 -8.84 -51.09 48.27
N LYS A 11 -8.17 -50.66 49.35
CA LYS A 11 -8.78 -49.90 50.45
C LYS A 11 -8.99 -48.44 50.12
N ILE A 12 -8.09 -47.84 49.33
CA ILE A 12 -8.24 -46.47 48.81
C ILE A 12 -9.35 -46.38 47.78
N MET A 13 -9.47 -47.37 46.89
CA MET A 13 -10.53 -47.39 45.86
C MET A 13 -11.93 -47.60 46.41
N LYS A 14 -12.10 -48.17 47.62
CA LYS A 14 -13.39 -48.31 48.30
C LYS A 14 -13.84 -47.03 49.03
N ALA A 15 -13.01 -46.02 49.16
CA ALA A 15 -13.32 -44.81 49.90
C ALA A 15 -13.89 -43.66 49.06
N LEU A 16 -13.82 -43.70 47.71
CA LEU A 16 -14.47 -42.73 46.87
C LEU A 16 -15.82 -43.25 46.40
N SER A 17 -16.87 -42.81 47.06
CA SER A 17 -18.24 -43.00 46.59
C SER A 17 -18.37 -42.41 45.16
N PRO A 18 -19.07 -43.11 44.22
CA PRO A 18 -19.27 -42.60 42.87
C PRO A 18 -19.91 -41.20 42.88
N PHE A 19 -20.63 -40.87 43.93
CA PHE A 19 -21.18 -39.51 44.14
C PHE A 19 -20.05 -38.47 44.38
N LYS A 20 -18.98 -38.77 45.09
CA LYS A 20 -17.86 -37.88 45.30
C LYS A 20 -17.00 -37.65 44.05
N VAL A 21 -16.88 -38.69 43.20
CA VAL A 21 -16.21 -38.58 41.92
C VAL A 21 -17.06 -37.73 40.97
N LEU A 22 -18.38 -37.92 40.98
CA LEU A 22 -19.29 -37.08 40.16
C LEU A 22 -19.24 -35.61 40.58
N VAL A 23 -19.21 -35.32 41.90
CA VAL A 23 -19.11 -33.94 42.41
C VAL A 23 -17.78 -33.30 42.02
N VAL A 24 -16.64 -34.02 42.10
CA VAL A 24 -15.33 -33.49 41.66
C VAL A 24 -15.33 -33.27 40.15
N LEU A 25 -15.91 -34.17 39.36
CA LEU A 25 -16.03 -34.00 37.90
C LEU A 25 -16.91 -32.79 37.51
N THR A 26 -18.01 -32.56 38.25
CA THR A 26 -18.91 -31.43 38.07
C THR A 26 -18.21 -30.09 38.39
N VAL A 27 -17.41 -30.04 39.47
CA VAL A 27 -16.63 -28.85 39.82
C VAL A 27 -15.60 -28.50 38.75
N PHE A 28 -14.96 -29.51 38.12
CA PHE A 28 -14.04 -29.27 37.00
C PHE A 28 -14.76 -28.77 35.74
N LEU A 29 -16.04 -29.07 35.54
CA LEU A 29 -16.81 -28.56 34.42
C LEU A 29 -17.21 -27.07 34.60
N PHE A 30 -17.24 -26.55 35.79
CA PHE A 30 -17.45 -25.13 36.10
C PHE A 30 -16.19 -24.28 36.08
N LEU A 31 -14.98 -24.90 35.98
CA LEU A 31 -13.72 -24.21 35.78
C LEU A 31 -13.32 -24.06 34.30
N SER A 32 -14.21 -24.46 33.38
CA SER A 32 -14.01 -24.35 31.96
C SER A 32 -14.30 -22.90 31.51
N CYS A 33 -13.25 -22.23 31.15
CA CYS A 33 -13.22 -20.93 30.46
C CYS A 33 -14.20 -19.87 31.04
N GLU A 34 -13.71 -19.03 31.92
CA GLU A 34 -14.11 -17.63 31.85
C GLU A 34 -13.67 -17.15 30.47
N ASP A 35 -14.63 -17.04 29.56
CA ASP A 35 -14.46 -16.25 28.37
C ASP A 35 -14.39 -14.79 28.86
N TYR A 36 -13.15 -14.29 28.99
CA TYR A 36 -12.89 -13.00 29.66
C TYR A 36 -13.41 -11.82 28.86
N ASP A 37 -13.99 -12.01 27.66
CA ASP A 37 -14.39 -10.88 26.86
C ASP A 37 -15.62 -11.09 25.95
N ASP A 38 -16.81 -11.13 26.58
CA ASP A 38 -18.12 -10.97 25.89
C ASP A 38 -18.40 -9.52 25.47
N THR A 39 -17.43 -8.60 25.56
CA THR A 39 -17.65 -7.21 25.22
C THR A 39 -17.68 -7.05 23.70
N ALA A 40 -18.87 -6.79 23.16
CA ALA A 40 -19.02 -6.53 21.74
C ALA A 40 -18.32 -5.23 21.32
N VAL A 41 -17.78 -5.23 20.10
CA VAL A 41 -17.27 -4.01 19.47
C VAL A 41 -18.46 -3.14 19.08
N PRO A 42 -18.58 -1.90 19.57
CA PRO A 42 -19.61 -0.97 19.12
C PRO A 42 -19.55 -0.73 17.62
N SER A 43 -20.71 -0.62 16.96
CA SER A 43 -20.77 -0.49 15.50
C SER A 43 -19.98 0.69 14.93
N ASN A 44 -19.89 1.79 15.65
CA ASN A 44 -19.08 2.95 15.28
C ASN A 44 -17.57 2.77 15.47
N LEU A 45 -17.13 1.69 16.12
CA LEU A 45 -15.70 1.36 16.31
C LEU A 45 -15.25 0.19 15.45
N THR A 46 -16.13 -0.46 14.69
CA THR A 46 -15.81 -1.68 13.92
C THR A 46 -14.61 -1.48 13.01
N VAL A 47 -14.51 -0.35 12.30
CA VAL A 47 -13.39 -0.04 11.42
C VAL A 47 -12.11 0.20 12.23
N ASN A 48 -12.20 0.94 13.33
CA ASN A 48 -11.05 1.20 14.19
C ASN A 48 -10.52 -0.10 14.84
N ASP A 49 -11.42 -0.97 15.29
CA ASP A 49 -11.08 -2.29 15.84
C ASP A 49 -10.39 -3.17 14.80
N PHE A 50 -10.91 -3.20 13.58
CA PHE A 50 -10.30 -3.91 12.46
C PHE A 50 -8.87 -3.38 12.15
N ILE A 51 -8.68 -2.05 12.12
CA ILE A 51 -7.36 -1.43 11.90
C ILE A 51 -6.39 -1.85 13.00
N TRP A 52 -6.79 -1.72 14.27
CA TRP A 52 -5.91 -2.06 15.38
C TRP A 52 -5.51 -3.54 15.34
N LYS A 53 -6.49 -4.45 15.21
CA LYS A 53 -6.25 -5.90 15.14
C LYS A 53 -5.41 -6.30 13.93
N GLY A 54 -5.65 -5.68 12.78
CA GLY A 54 -4.86 -5.90 11.57
C GLY A 54 -3.40 -5.48 11.74
N LEU A 55 -3.15 -4.31 12.31
CA LEU A 55 -1.80 -3.83 12.58
C LEU A 55 -1.11 -4.64 13.70
N ASN A 56 -1.81 -4.97 14.77
CA ASN A 56 -1.27 -5.81 15.83
C ASN A 56 -0.82 -7.17 15.30
N LEU A 57 -1.59 -7.78 14.37
CA LEU A 57 -1.30 -9.13 13.87
C LEU A 57 -0.27 -9.16 12.73
N TYR A 58 -0.27 -8.16 11.83
CA TYR A 58 0.46 -8.23 10.55
C TYR A 58 1.48 -7.11 10.35
N TYR A 59 1.53 -6.09 11.22
CA TYR A 59 2.41 -4.96 10.98
C TYR A 59 3.89 -5.31 11.23
N LEU A 60 4.75 -5.03 10.24
CA LEU A 60 6.18 -5.38 10.30
C LEU A 60 6.89 -4.81 11.54
N TRP A 61 6.52 -3.62 11.98
CA TRP A 61 7.10 -2.94 13.15
C TRP A 61 6.17 -2.95 14.37
N GLN A 62 5.30 -3.96 14.49
CA GLN A 62 4.35 -4.09 15.60
C GLN A 62 5.06 -3.97 16.97
N ALA A 63 6.18 -4.65 17.14
CA ALA A 63 6.95 -4.65 18.39
C ALA A 63 7.58 -3.29 18.76
N ASP A 64 7.72 -2.38 17.78
CA ASP A 64 8.28 -1.04 18.00
C ASP A 64 7.21 0.00 18.32
N VAL A 65 5.93 -0.38 18.32
CA VAL A 65 4.78 0.51 18.56
C VAL A 65 4.09 0.09 19.86
N PRO A 66 4.27 0.82 20.97
CA PRO A 66 3.74 0.41 22.28
C PRO A 66 2.23 0.19 22.31
N ASP A 67 1.46 0.95 21.53
CA ASP A 67 0.01 0.80 21.45
C ASP A 67 -0.45 -0.40 20.61
N LEU A 68 0.49 -1.13 19.96
CA LEU A 68 0.25 -2.39 19.27
C LEU A 68 0.80 -3.62 20.04
N ASP A 69 1.33 -3.44 21.25
CA ASP A 69 1.78 -4.58 22.07
C ASP A 69 0.60 -5.51 22.40
N ASP A 70 0.82 -6.84 22.31
CA ASP A 70 -0.21 -7.86 22.55
C ASP A 70 -0.83 -7.79 23.95
N LYS A 71 -0.10 -7.23 24.92
CA LYS A 71 -0.52 -7.07 26.31
C LYS A 71 -0.99 -5.65 26.62
N ARG A 72 -1.10 -4.78 25.63
CA ARG A 72 -1.47 -3.36 25.82
C ARG A 72 -2.88 -3.21 26.36
N PHE A 73 -3.80 -4.07 25.93
CA PHE A 73 -5.19 -4.08 26.35
C PHE A 73 -5.54 -5.46 26.89
N GLU A 74 -5.99 -5.54 28.15
CA GLU A 74 -6.36 -6.80 28.81
C GLU A 74 -7.73 -7.31 28.31
N THR A 75 -8.62 -6.39 27.93
CA THR A 75 -9.98 -6.69 27.50
C THR A 75 -10.37 -5.91 26.23
N GLN A 76 -11.37 -6.39 25.49
CA GLN A 76 -11.96 -5.65 24.38
C GLN A 76 -12.55 -4.30 24.85
N ARG A 77 -13.01 -4.19 26.08
CA ARG A 77 -13.48 -2.94 26.66
C ARG A 77 -12.37 -1.90 26.76
N ASP A 78 -11.16 -2.31 27.16
CA ASP A 78 -10.02 -1.40 27.24
C ASP A 78 -9.61 -0.93 25.84
N LEU A 79 -9.58 -1.85 24.87
CA LEU A 79 -9.36 -1.51 23.47
C LEU A 79 -10.43 -0.54 22.96
N ASN A 80 -11.71 -0.82 23.19
CA ASN A 80 -12.80 0.08 22.79
C ASN A 80 -12.61 1.48 23.38
N THR A 81 -12.19 1.58 24.63
CA THR A 81 -11.93 2.88 25.30
C THR A 81 -10.81 3.65 24.61
N PHE A 82 -9.72 2.96 24.25
CA PHE A 82 -8.63 3.55 23.48
C PHE A 82 -9.10 4.02 22.09
N LEU A 83 -9.85 3.19 21.38
CA LEU A 83 -10.35 3.49 20.04
C LEU A 83 -11.32 4.66 19.98
N TYR A 84 -12.10 4.91 21.06
CA TYR A 84 -12.98 6.09 21.18
C TYR A 84 -12.21 7.41 21.19
N GLY A 85 -10.92 7.40 21.53
CA GLY A 85 -10.08 8.60 21.52
C GLY A 85 -9.74 9.12 20.13
N TYR A 86 -10.07 8.38 19.06
CA TYR A 86 -9.73 8.75 17.70
C TYR A 86 -10.92 9.31 16.93
N SER A 87 -10.69 10.46 16.29
CA SER A 87 -11.71 11.18 15.52
C SER A 87 -12.01 10.53 14.15
N SER A 88 -11.10 9.72 13.63
CA SER A 88 -11.28 8.99 12.37
C SER A 88 -10.40 7.75 12.30
N PRO A 89 -10.78 6.75 11.46
CA PRO A 89 -9.97 5.57 11.18
C PRO A 89 -8.59 5.91 10.61
N GLU A 90 -8.50 6.91 9.73
CA GLU A 90 -7.25 7.36 9.11
C GLU A 90 -6.28 7.90 10.16
N LYS A 91 -6.81 8.67 11.13
CA LYS A 91 -5.98 9.18 12.22
C LYS A 91 -5.45 8.06 13.10
N LEU A 92 -6.27 7.09 13.46
CA LEU A 92 -5.85 5.90 14.20
C LEU A 92 -4.75 5.16 13.44
N PHE A 93 -4.96 4.87 12.16
CA PHE A 93 -3.98 4.18 11.32
C PHE A 93 -2.64 4.90 11.33
N GLN A 94 -2.62 6.21 11.04
CA GLN A 94 -1.39 7.01 11.00
C GLN A 94 -0.70 7.12 12.37
N ASP A 95 -1.44 7.09 13.47
CA ASP A 95 -0.90 7.19 14.81
C ASP A 95 -0.25 5.87 15.26
N LEU A 96 -0.71 4.74 14.74
CA LEU A 96 -0.18 3.41 15.02
C LEU A 96 1.01 3.00 14.11
N LEU A 97 1.41 3.82 13.14
CA LEU A 97 2.58 3.53 12.32
C LEU A 97 3.87 3.95 13.00
N ASN A 98 4.94 3.17 12.79
CA ASN A 98 6.27 3.47 13.31
C ASN A 98 6.95 4.60 12.51
N LYS A 99 6.93 5.81 13.03
CA LYS A 99 7.49 7.02 12.40
C LYS A 99 7.13 7.16 10.92
N PRO A 100 5.83 7.28 10.59
CA PRO A 100 5.39 7.43 9.20
C PRO A 100 5.86 8.74 8.58
N VAL A 101 5.98 8.76 7.24
CA VAL A 101 6.38 9.97 6.49
C VAL A 101 5.47 11.16 6.78
N SER A 102 4.19 10.94 7.02
CA SER A 102 3.21 11.99 7.38
C SER A 102 3.59 12.79 8.63
N LYS A 103 4.27 12.15 9.58
CA LYS A 103 4.73 12.78 10.84
C LYS A 103 6.24 13.08 10.84
N PHE A 104 7.02 12.35 10.06
CA PHE A 104 8.48 12.44 9.99
C PHE A 104 8.93 12.70 8.54
N PRO A 105 8.59 13.86 7.94
CA PRO A 105 8.81 14.12 6.52
C PRO A 105 10.27 14.40 6.14
N SER A 106 11.16 14.64 7.12
CA SER A 106 12.56 14.91 6.84
C SER A 106 13.25 13.68 6.22
N PRO A 107 14.14 13.86 5.25
CA PRO A 107 14.86 12.76 4.63
C PRO A 107 15.56 11.86 5.66
N GLY A 108 15.27 10.57 5.63
CA GLY A 108 15.85 9.57 6.55
C GLY A 108 15.21 9.52 7.95
N ALA A 109 14.28 10.39 8.31
CA ALA A 109 13.62 10.38 9.61
C ALA A 109 12.50 9.36 9.74
N ALA A 110 11.78 9.08 8.64
CA ALA A 110 10.72 8.09 8.61
C ALA A 110 11.26 6.66 8.59
N ILE A 111 10.63 5.77 9.38
CA ILE A 111 10.85 4.32 9.33
C ILE A 111 9.84 3.72 8.37
N ASP A 112 8.55 3.85 8.68
CA ASP A 112 7.49 3.38 7.78
C ASP A 112 7.25 4.38 6.64
N ARG A 113 7.62 3.95 5.44
CA ARG A 113 7.50 4.74 4.21
C ARG A 113 6.54 4.12 3.20
N PHE A 114 5.90 3.01 3.54
CA PHE A 114 5.19 2.15 2.60
C PHE A 114 3.75 1.87 2.99
N SER A 115 3.41 1.96 4.30
CA SER A 115 2.05 1.67 4.73
C SER A 115 1.08 2.74 4.26
N PHE A 116 -0.04 2.29 3.71
CA PHE A 116 -1.13 3.14 3.24
C PHE A 116 -2.47 2.47 3.55
N MET A 117 -3.52 3.25 3.51
CA MET A 117 -4.89 2.79 3.70
C MET A 117 -5.78 3.39 2.62
N TYR A 118 -6.67 2.58 2.07
CA TYR A 118 -7.76 3.02 1.20
C TYR A 118 -9.06 3.11 2.02
N SER A 119 -9.88 4.10 1.72
CA SER A 119 -11.24 4.23 2.30
C SER A 119 -12.24 3.27 1.65
N ASP A 120 -11.94 2.81 0.44
CA ASP A 120 -12.71 1.84 -0.33
C ASP A 120 -11.78 0.71 -0.82
N TYR A 121 -12.08 -0.53 -0.42
CA TYR A 121 -11.28 -1.69 -0.80
C TYR A 121 -11.33 -1.97 -2.31
N THR A 122 -12.40 -1.56 -3.00
CA THR A 122 -12.54 -1.75 -4.45
C THR A 122 -11.52 -0.94 -5.25
N GLU A 123 -11.09 0.21 -4.72
CA GLU A 123 -10.00 0.99 -5.31
C GLU A 123 -8.66 0.24 -5.22
N LEU A 124 -8.40 -0.42 -4.08
CA LEU A 124 -7.20 -1.24 -3.92
C LEU A 124 -7.24 -2.47 -4.83
N GLU A 125 -8.36 -3.20 -4.88
CA GLU A 125 -8.52 -4.34 -5.79
C GLU A 125 -8.34 -3.92 -7.25
N GLY A 126 -8.91 -2.79 -7.64
CA GLY A 126 -8.70 -2.19 -8.96
C GLY A 126 -7.23 -1.91 -9.22
N ALA A 127 -6.56 -1.21 -8.32
CA ALA A 127 -5.14 -0.86 -8.46
C ALA A 127 -4.25 -2.11 -8.56
N LEU A 128 -4.51 -3.15 -7.77
CA LEU A 128 -3.78 -4.44 -7.85
C LEU A 128 -4.05 -5.19 -9.17
N SER A 129 -5.15 -4.89 -9.84
CA SER A 129 -5.52 -5.44 -11.15
C SER A 129 -5.09 -4.54 -12.33
N GLY A 130 -4.38 -3.43 -12.06
CA GLY A 130 -3.98 -2.47 -13.08
C GLY A 130 -5.11 -1.55 -13.54
N ILE A 131 -6.18 -1.42 -12.74
CA ILE A 131 -7.30 -0.52 -13.01
C ILE A 131 -7.20 0.68 -12.10
N THR A 132 -6.99 1.85 -12.67
CA THR A 132 -6.85 3.10 -11.92
C THR A 132 -7.61 4.23 -12.61
N LYS A 133 -7.98 5.27 -11.85
CA LYS A 133 -8.54 6.50 -12.41
C LYS A 133 -7.41 7.48 -12.68
N ASN A 134 -6.97 7.57 -13.96
CA ASN A 134 -5.91 8.48 -14.37
C ASN A 134 -6.14 9.03 -15.78
N ASN A 135 -5.34 10.00 -16.22
CA ASN A 135 -5.42 10.58 -17.55
C ASN A 135 -4.39 10.01 -18.54
N GLY A 136 -3.54 9.10 -18.07
CA GLY A 136 -2.55 8.40 -18.89
C GLY A 136 -1.20 9.07 -19.03
N VAL A 137 -0.95 10.21 -18.40
CA VAL A 137 0.39 10.81 -18.36
C VAL A 137 1.17 10.22 -17.20
N GLU A 138 2.17 9.39 -17.48
CA GLU A 138 3.11 8.92 -16.49
C GLU A 138 4.32 9.86 -16.43
N TYR A 139 4.63 10.36 -15.22
CA TYR A 139 5.67 11.37 -15.01
C TYR A 139 6.42 11.19 -13.70
N LYS A 140 7.59 11.79 -13.62
CA LYS A 140 8.30 12.00 -12.34
C LYS A 140 8.44 13.48 -12.02
N LEU A 141 8.35 13.77 -10.73
CA LEU A 141 8.51 15.13 -10.21
C LEU A 141 9.93 15.33 -9.70
N PHE A 142 10.53 16.45 -10.10
CA PHE A 142 11.87 16.85 -9.69
C PHE A 142 11.85 18.29 -9.20
N TYR A 143 12.72 18.62 -8.27
CA TYR A 143 12.99 20.03 -8.00
C TYR A 143 13.67 20.67 -9.23
N LYS A 144 13.25 21.87 -9.59
CA LYS A 144 13.76 22.60 -10.74
C LYS A 144 15.27 22.79 -10.67
N ASN A 145 15.80 23.10 -9.49
CA ASN A 145 17.23 23.15 -9.22
C ASN A 145 17.51 22.90 -7.72
N LYS A 146 18.79 22.99 -7.30
CA LYS A 146 19.20 22.67 -5.92
C LYS A 146 18.77 23.72 -4.88
N ASN A 147 18.45 24.93 -5.29
CA ASN A 147 18.23 26.07 -4.40
C ASN A 147 16.76 26.52 -4.31
N GLU A 148 15.91 26.08 -5.22
CA GLU A 148 14.51 26.48 -5.30
C GLU A 148 13.58 25.36 -4.80
N ASN A 149 12.41 25.77 -4.35
CA ASN A 149 11.31 24.86 -3.96
C ASN A 149 10.38 24.56 -5.14
N ASP A 150 10.58 25.22 -6.29
CA ASP A 150 9.83 24.96 -7.52
C ASP A 150 10.06 23.52 -7.98
N VAL A 151 8.99 22.88 -8.41
CA VAL A 151 8.95 21.50 -8.90
C VAL A 151 8.58 21.50 -10.37
N ILE A 152 9.19 20.62 -11.14
CA ILE A 152 8.81 20.29 -12.51
C ILE A 152 8.40 18.82 -12.63
N GLY A 153 7.53 18.52 -13.57
CA GLY A 153 7.24 17.16 -13.96
C GLY A 153 7.87 16.83 -15.31
N VAL A 154 8.47 15.67 -15.43
CA VAL A 154 9.01 15.14 -16.68
C VAL A 154 8.19 13.94 -17.12
N VAL A 155 7.62 13.99 -18.30
CA VAL A 155 6.80 12.91 -18.86
C VAL A 155 7.69 11.72 -19.21
N HIS A 156 7.38 10.56 -18.64
CA HIS A 156 8.08 9.31 -18.90
C HIS A 156 7.50 8.58 -20.11
N TYR A 157 6.19 8.38 -20.10
CA TYR A 157 5.43 7.75 -21.19
C TYR A 157 3.97 8.12 -21.09
N ILE A 158 3.21 7.78 -22.12
CA ILE A 158 1.75 7.99 -22.20
C ILE A 158 1.10 6.62 -22.30
N LEU A 159 0.16 6.34 -21.42
CA LEU A 159 -0.60 5.10 -21.45
C LEU A 159 -1.48 5.04 -22.70
N PRO A 160 -1.46 3.92 -23.45
CA PRO A 160 -2.35 3.72 -24.59
C PRO A 160 -3.83 3.80 -24.17
N ASN A 161 -4.68 4.26 -25.08
CA ASN A 161 -6.13 4.38 -24.88
C ASN A 161 -6.56 5.31 -23.72
N SER A 162 -5.66 6.14 -23.24
CA SER A 162 -5.94 7.18 -22.24
C SER A 162 -6.36 8.50 -22.88
N ASP A 163 -6.86 9.44 -22.06
CA ASP A 163 -7.16 10.80 -22.51
C ASP A 163 -5.92 11.50 -23.09
N ALA A 164 -4.75 11.26 -22.51
CA ALA A 164 -3.48 11.81 -22.99
C ALA A 164 -3.01 11.20 -24.32
N SER A 165 -3.42 9.98 -24.67
CA SER A 165 -2.91 9.27 -25.86
C SER A 165 -3.30 9.94 -27.17
N GLY A 166 -4.36 10.75 -27.18
CA GLY A 166 -4.82 11.54 -28.32
C GLY A 166 -4.33 12.99 -28.33
N LYS A 167 -3.43 13.38 -27.42
CA LYS A 167 -3.01 14.77 -27.21
C LYS A 167 -1.55 14.98 -27.53
N ASP A 168 -1.18 16.25 -27.78
CA ASP A 168 0.20 16.63 -28.09
C ASP A 168 1.06 16.63 -26.80
N ILE A 169 1.30 15.45 -26.24
CA ILE A 169 2.21 15.21 -25.12
C ILE A 169 3.13 14.05 -25.49
N GLN A 170 4.43 14.23 -25.31
CA GLN A 170 5.43 13.22 -25.66
C GLN A 170 6.36 12.94 -24.49
N ARG A 171 6.99 11.76 -24.50
CA ARG A 171 8.08 11.41 -23.60
C ARG A 171 9.15 12.51 -23.59
N GLY A 172 9.58 12.91 -22.40
CA GLY A 172 10.55 13.98 -22.19
C GLY A 172 9.95 15.37 -22.12
N ALA A 173 8.67 15.58 -22.43
CA ALA A 173 8.00 16.85 -22.23
C ALA A 173 8.08 17.26 -20.74
N ILE A 174 8.31 18.54 -20.49
CA ILE A 174 8.46 19.09 -19.15
C ILE A 174 7.30 20.03 -18.87
N PHE A 175 6.60 19.82 -17.76
CA PHE A 175 5.60 20.76 -17.25
C PHE A 175 6.03 21.36 -15.93
N TYR A 176 5.72 22.63 -15.73
CA TYR A 176 6.14 23.41 -14.56
C TYR A 176 4.96 23.90 -13.72
N ALA A 177 3.77 23.87 -14.28
CA ALA A 177 2.55 24.35 -13.62
C ALA A 177 1.35 23.48 -13.99
N VAL A 178 0.33 23.57 -13.17
CA VAL A 178 -1.01 22.96 -13.38
C VAL A 178 -2.04 24.04 -13.17
N ASN A 179 -2.93 24.25 -14.16
CA ASN A 179 -3.93 25.32 -14.14
C ASN A 179 -3.28 26.70 -13.88
N ASP A 180 -2.14 26.97 -14.53
CA ASP A 180 -1.31 28.16 -14.38
C ASP A 180 -0.69 28.38 -12.97
N ILE A 181 -0.85 27.42 -12.07
CA ILE A 181 -0.27 27.43 -10.72
C ILE A 181 1.03 26.61 -10.74
N LYS A 182 2.16 27.24 -10.42
CA LYS A 182 3.46 26.57 -10.36
C LYS A 182 3.46 25.45 -9.34
N LEU A 183 4.09 24.33 -9.69
CA LEU A 183 4.31 23.22 -8.79
C LEU A 183 5.36 23.59 -7.73
N TYR A 184 5.04 23.27 -6.49
CA TYR A 184 5.83 23.67 -5.33
C TYR A 184 5.93 22.54 -4.31
N ARG A 185 7.14 22.37 -3.73
CA ARG A 185 7.38 21.53 -2.54
C ARG A 185 8.52 22.13 -1.73
N ASP A 186 8.24 22.42 -0.47
CA ASP A 186 9.27 22.92 0.46
C ASP A 186 10.30 21.81 0.74
N ARG A 187 11.58 22.11 0.55
CA ARG A 187 12.69 21.16 0.78
C ARG A 187 12.91 20.85 2.25
N LYS A 188 12.61 21.81 3.13
CA LYS A 188 12.78 21.67 4.58
C LYS A 188 11.56 21.01 5.23
N ASN A 189 10.41 21.23 4.65
CA ASN A 189 9.15 20.62 5.07
C ASN A 189 8.39 20.07 3.85
N PRO A 190 8.72 18.86 3.35
CA PRO A 190 8.09 18.29 2.15
C PRO A 190 6.57 18.11 2.21
N ASN A 191 5.96 18.14 3.40
CA ASN A 191 4.50 18.15 3.57
C ASN A 191 3.87 19.50 3.16
N ASN A 192 4.64 20.59 3.18
CA ASN A 192 4.23 21.87 2.63
C ASN A 192 4.45 21.87 1.12
N ASN A 193 3.42 21.44 0.38
CA ASN A 193 3.41 21.34 -1.07
C ASN A 193 1.99 21.49 -1.63
N ASN A 194 1.88 21.78 -2.94
CA ASN A 194 0.61 21.85 -3.65
C ASN A 194 0.39 20.68 -4.64
N LEU A 195 1.26 19.68 -4.63
CA LEU A 195 1.29 18.64 -5.66
C LEU A 195 0.01 17.78 -5.63
N ASN A 196 -0.40 17.32 -4.46
CA ASN A 196 -1.60 16.50 -4.34
C ASN A 196 -2.87 17.26 -4.71
N SER A 197 -2.99 18.52 -4.26
CA SER A 197 -4.16 19.33 -4.59
C SER A 197 -4.30 19.63 -6.08
N LEU A 198 -3.19 19.77 -6.79
CA LEU A 198 -3.18 20.11 -8.22
C LEU A 198 -3.23 18.86 -9.13
N LEU A 199 -2.55 17.79 -8.77
CA LEU A 199 -2.36 16.61 -9.64
C LEU A 199 -3.25 15.43 -9.25
N SER A 200 -3.53 15.23 -7.95
CA SER A 200 -4.22 14.04 -7.47
C SER A 200 -5.71 14.28 -7.22
N ASN A 201 -6.08 15.38 -6.58
CA ASN A 201 -7.44 15.61 -6.09
C ASN A 201 -8.45 16.04 -7.17
N SER A 202 -7.96 16.50 -8.34
CA SER A 202 -8.84 16.94 -9.44
C SER A 202 -8.97 15.86 -10.51
N ASP A 203 -10.19 15.66 -11.00
CA ASP A 203 -10.45 14.77 -12.13
C ASP A 203 -10.00 15.36 -13.46
N SER A 204 -9.95 16.68 -13.56
CA SER A 204 -9.51 17.39 -14.76
C SER A 204 -8.58 18.54 -14.39
N TYR A 205 -7.51 18.70 -15.14
CA TYR A 205 -6.55 19.79 -15.00
C TYR A 205 -5.78 20.06 -16.29
N THR A 206 -5.13 21.20 -16.38
CA THR A 206 -4.32 21.60 -17.53
C THR A 206 -2.84 21.61 -17.13
N LEU A 207 -2.01 20.87 -17.85
CA LEU A 207 -0.55 20.94 -17.74
C LEU A 207 -0.03 22.13 -18.54
N ASN A 208 0.86 22.93 -17.94
CA ASN A 208 1.53 24.05 -18.60
C ASN A 208 3.00 23.66 -18.81
N PHE A 209 3.46 23.70 -20.06
CA PHE A 209 4.76 23.18 -20.47
C PHE A 209 5.87 24.23 -20.51
N ALA A 210 7.10 23.73 -20.42
CA ALA A 210 8.32 24.52 -20.53
C ALA A 210 9.33 23.81 -21.41
N ASP A 211 10.19 24.59 -22.06
CA ASP A 211 11.38 24.09 -22.74
C ASP A 211 12.56 24.05 -21.74
N TYR A 212 13.46 23.10 -21.98
CA TYR A 212 14.70 22.98 -21.22
C TYR A 212 15.90 23.26 -22.12
N ASP A 213 16.70 24.24 -21.73
CA ASP A 213 17.97 24.54 -22.38
C ASP A 213 19.05 24.86 -21.33
N ASN A 214 20.14 24.11 -21.38
CA ASN A 214 21.34 24.32 -20.57
C ASN A 214 21.09 24.59 -19.07
N GLY A 215 20.17 23.83 -18.46
CA GLY A 215 19.82 23.96 -17.03
C GLY A 215 18.67 24.92 -16.75
N ASN A 216 18.17 25.64 -17.76
CA ASN A 216 17.08 26.60 -17.63
C ASN A 216 15.75 26.01 -18.13
N TYR A 217 14.68 26.27 -17.39
CA TYR A 217 13.32 25.90 -17.74
C TYR A 217 12.54 27.15 -18.07
N THR A 218 12.14 27.33 -19.34
CA THR A 218 11.43 28.51 -19.81
C THR A 218 10.01 28.12 -20.25
N PRO A 219 8.95 28.71 -19.67
CA PRO A 219 7.60 28.53 -20.16
C PRO A 219 7.49 28.76 -21.67
N ASN A 220 6.91 27.80 -22.39
CA ASN A 220 6.83 27.87 -23.86
C ASN A 220 5.43 28.21 -24.40
N GLY A 221 4.49 28.52 -23.50
CA GLY A 221 3.11 28.85 -23.83
C GLY A 221 2.21 27.65 -24.21
N ARG A 222 2.77 26.43 -24.30
CA ARG A 222 1.96 25.23 -24.54
C ARG A 222 1.22 24.82 -23.27
N SER A 223 -0.03 24.41 -23.45
CA SER A 223 -0.84 23.82 -22.40
C SER A 223 -1.72 22.71 -22.95
N VAL A 224 -1.96 21.67 -22.14
CA VAL A 224 -2.85 20.56 -22.51
C VAL A 224 -3.76 20.23 -21.35
N SER A 225 -5.06 20.30 -21.59
CA SER A 225 -6.08 19.89 -20.62
C SER A 225 -6.26 18.38 -20.66
N LEU A 226 -6.35 17.78 -19.48
CA LEU A 226 -6.42 16.35 -19.25
C LEU A 226 -7.59 16.00 -18.34
N THR A 227 -8.23 14.88 -18.62
CA THR A 227 -9.31 14.33 -17.79
C THR A 227 -8.99 12.91 -17.38
N LYS A 228 -9.12 12.60 -16.08
CA LYS A 228 -8.96 11.25 -15.55
C LYS A 228 -10.20 10.42 -15.85
N THR A 229 -9.99 9.23 -16.37
CA THR A 229 -10.99 8.20 -16.58
C THR A 229 -10.55 6.89 -15.95
N VAL A 230 -11.47 5.97 -15.73
CA VAL A 230 -11.09 4.61 -15.32
C VAL A 230 -10.35 3.97 -16.49
N LEU A 231 -9.10 3.60 -16.24
CA LEU A 231 -8.17 3.07 -17.22
C LEU A 231 -7.64 1.72 -16.76
N SER A 232 -7.63 0.74 -17.66
CA SER A 232 -7.00 -0.56 -17.43
C SER A 232 -5.65 -0.58 -18.14
N GLU A 233 -4.57 -0.63 -17.35
CA GLU A 233 -3.20 -0.61 -17.85
C GLU A 233 -2.71 -2.02 -18.16
N ASN A 234 -2.38 -2.29 -19.45
CA ASN A 234 -1.60 -3.48 -19.78
C ASN A 234 -0.13 -3.21 -19.45
N PRO A 235 0.45 -3.93 -18.48
CA PRO A 235 1.83 -3.68 -18.06
C PRO A 235 2.87 -4.10 -19.11
N VAL A 236 2.53 -4.94 -20.09
CA VAL A 236 3.38 -5.21 -21.25
C VAL A 236 3.32 -4.01 -22.18
N TYR A 237 4.14 -3.00 -21.88
CA TYR A 237 4.08 -1.72 -22.57
C TYR A 237 4.80 -1.75 -23.92
N ILE A 238 5.99 -2.36 -23.98
CA ILE A 238 6.77 -2.58 -25.20
C ILE A 238 7.28 -4.01 -25.20
N SER A 239 7.03 -4.74 -26.29
CA SER A 239 7.69 -6.00 -26.58
C SER A 239 8.22 -5.93 -28.02
N LYS A 240 9.54 -6.02 -28.22
CA LYS A 240 10.13 -5.93 -29.56
C LYS A 240 11.48 -6.63 -29.64
N ILE A 241 11.87 -7.00 -30.86
CA ILE A 241 13.21 -7.48 -31.17
C ILE A 241 14.02 -6.34 -31.77
N ILE A 242 15.22 -6.14 -31.28
CA ILE A 242 16.20 -5.15 -31.79
C ILE A 242 17.38 -5.94 -32.35
N GLU A 243 17.69 -5.74 -33.63
CA GLU A 243 18.85 -6.33 -34.26
C GLU A 243 20.06 -5.38 -34.11
N SER A 244 21.19 -5.91 -33.64
CA SER A 244 22.43 -5.15 -33.48
C SER A 244 23.64 -6.07 -33.77
N GLY A 245 24.24 -5.89 -34.92
CA GLY A 245 25.32 -6.79 -35.39
C GLY A 245 24.81 -8.24 -35.51
N ASN A 246 25.44 -9.16 -34.78
CA ASN A 246 25.07 -10.57 -34.76
C ASN A 246 24.06 -10.91 -33.63
N HIS A 247 23.58 -9.90 -32.90
CA HIS A 247 22.67 -10.09 -31.76
C HIS A 247 21.22 -9.77 -32.16
N LYS A 248 20.31 -10.64 -31.72
CA LYS A 248 18.85 -10.36 -31.68
C LYS A 248 18.44 -10.12 -30.24
N ILE A 249 18.26 -8.88 -29.85
CA ILE A 249 17.97 -8.46 -28.50
C ILE A 249 16.46 -8.38 -28.31
N GLY A 250 15.88 -9.25 -27.49
CA GLY A 250 14.51 -9.12 -27.00
C GLY A 250 14.43 -8.02 -25.97
N TYR A 251 13.66 -6.97 -26.24
CA TYR A 251 13.39 -5.89 -25.30
C TYR A 251 11.94 -5.95 -24.84
N LEU A 252 11.75 -6.06 -23.52
CA LEU A 252 10.46 -6.06 -22.87
C LEU A 252 10.42 -4.96 -21.81
N MET A 253 9.55 -3.96 -21.99
CA MET A 253 9.22 -2.97 -20.97
C MET A 253 7.95 -3.40 -20.25
N TYR A 254 8.07 -3.66 -18.93
CA TYR A 254 7.01 -4.21 -18.09
C TYR A 254 6.73 -3.30 -16.89
N ASN A 255 5.69 -2.48 -16.99
CA ASN A 255 5.44 -1.35 -16.10
C ASN A 255 4.86 -1.71 -14.73
N GLY A 256 4.29 -2.90 -14.55
CA GLY A 256 3.66 -3.27 -13.29
C GLY A 256 3.36 -4.76 -13.17
N PHE A 257 3.32 -5.26 -11.94
CA PHE A 257 3.05 -6.68 -11.64
C PHE A 257 1.58 -6.86 -11.27
N TYR A 258 0.73 -6.99 -12.31
CA TYR A 258 -0.70 -7.20 -12.14
C TYR A 258 -1.06 -8.66 -12.46
N ALA A 259 -1.71 -9.36 -11.51
CA ALA A 259 -2.08 -10.76 -11.68
C ALA A 259 -2.97 -11.01 -12.91
N SER A 260 -3.79 -10.02 -13.28
CA SER A 260 -4.69 -10.09 -14.44
C SER A 260 -3.98 -10.19 -15.81
N TYR A 261 -2.66 -9.92 -15.88
CA TYR A 261 -1.89 -9.82 -17.12
C TYR A 261 -0.82 -10.90 -17.30
N GLU A 262 -0.88 -11.99 -16.54
CA GLU A 262 0.07 -13.09 -16.65
C GLU A 262 0.06 -13.71 -18.07
N THR A 263 -1.10 -13.85 -18.69
CA THR A 263 -1.22 -14.36 -20.06
C THR A 263 -0.52 -13.46 -21.05
N GLN A 264 -0.68 -12.14 -20.98
CA GLN A 264 -0.04 -11.18 -21.87
C GLN A 264 1.48 -11.20 -21.71
N LEU A 265 1.97 -11.31 -20.47
CA LEU A 265 3.40 -11.44 -20.19
C LEU A 265 3.96 -12.73 -20.80
N ASN A 266 3.30 -13.87 -20.61
CA ASN A 266 3.71 -15.15 -21.16
C ASN A 266 3.70 -15.14 -22.70
N ASN A 267 2.72 -14.50 -23.33
CA ASN A 267 2.67 -14.32 -24.78
C ASN A 267 3.85 -13.48 -25.28
N ALA A 268 4.17 -12.37 -24.62
CA ALA A 268 5.32 -11.53 -24.98
C ALA A 268 6.64 -12.31 -24.91
N PHE A 269 6.87 -13.11 -23.88
CA PHE A 269 8.03 -13.99 -23.79
C PHE A 269 8.01 -15.07 -24.90
N GLY A 270 6.85 -15.65 -25.20
CA GLY A 270 6.66 -16.62 -26.26
C GLY A 270 7.03 -16.04 -27.63
N GLU A 271 6.58 -14.85 -27.96
CA GLU A 271 6.88 -14.12 -29.20
C GLU A 271 8.38 -13.80 -29.34
N LEU A 272 9.01 -13.27 -28.27
CA LEU A 272 10.44 -12.98 -28.26
C LEU A 272 11.27 -14.26 -28.48
N LYS A 273 10.90 -15.36 -27.81
CA LYS A 273 11.55 -16.67 -27.96
C LYS A 273 11.38 -17.22 -29.36
N ALA A 274 10.17 -17.15 -29.94
CA ALA A 274 9.89 -17.59 -31.30
C ALA A 274 10.66 -16.76 -32.35
N GLY A 275 10.91 -15.48 -32.08
CA GLY A 275 11.73 -14.59 -32.88
C GLY A 275 13.25 -14.93 -32.84
N GLY A 276 13.67 -15.89 -32.04
CA GLY A 276 15.06 -16.35 -31.96
C GLY A 276 16.01 -15.35 -31.35
N ILE A 277 15.57 -14.69 -30.26
CA ILE A 277 16.44 -13.75 -29.51
C ILE A 277 17.67 -14.47 -28.96
N THR A 278 18.83 -13.79 -28.99
CA THR A 278 20.09 -14.24 -28.42
C THR A 278 20.34 -13.61 -27.05
N ASP A 279 19.79 -12.43 -26.82
CA ASP A 279 19.95 -11.61 -25.62
C ASP A 279 18.58 -11.08 -25.17
N PHE A 280 18.43 -10.77 -23.87
CA PHE A 280 17.17 -10.25 -23.32
C PHE A 280 17.40 -9.05 -22.40
N VAL A 281 16.59 -8.01 -22.58
CA VAL A 281 16.54 -6.84 -21.71
C VAL A 281 15.12 -6.71 -21.17
N LEU A 282 15.00 -6.74 -19.85
CA LEU A 282 13.79 -6.41 -19.10
C LEU A 282 13.96 -5.00 -18.50
N ASP A 283 13.03 -4.11 -18.83
CA ASP A 283 12.98 -2.72 -18.36
C ASP A 283 11.73 -2.52 -17.46
#